data_81082fa342004dcfe5dde2016a3a361c
#
_entry.id   81082fa342004dcfe5dde2016a3a361c
#
_cell.length_a   1.000
_cell.length_b   1.000
_cell.length_c   1.000
_cell.angle_alpha   90.00
_cell.angle_beta   90.00
_cell.angle_gamma   90.00
#
_symmetry.space_group_name_H-M   'P 1'
#
loop_
_entity.id
_entity.type
_entity.pdbx_description
1 polymer ?
#
loop_
_entity_poly.entity_id
_entity_poly.type
_entity_poly.pdbx_seq_one_letter_code
_entity_poly.pdbx_strand_id
1 'polypeptide(L)'
;MLNIVTAAQMQSLDRRTIDEAHVPSTILMERAGTGVVACLQQRMGSLRGKTVTILCGKGNNGGDGFVVARLLHKQRAKVHVLTMAPAKDLSRDAAVMYRRFVKTAGTTAVKPFSSVSQAQPLLNDSDVI
;
A
#
# COMPACT_ATOMS: atom_id res chain seq x y z
N MET A 1 25.45 13.30 6.09
CA MET A 1 24.43 14.12 5.40
C MET A 1 23.48 13.19 4.66
N LEU A 2 22.18 13.38 4.84
CA LEU A 2 21.20 12.64 4.06
C LEU A 2 21.06 13.28 2.68
N ASN A 3 21.23 12.47 1.62
CA ASN A 3 21.00 12.92 0.26
C ASN A 3 19.50 12.86 -0.05
N ILE A 4 18.93 14.01 -0.41
CA ILE A 4 17.54 14.11 -0.86
C ILE A 4 17.54 14.07 -2.38
N VAL A 5 16.73 13.20 -2.95
CA VAL A 5 16.57 13.07 -4.41
C VAL A 5 15.21 13.59 -4.84
N THR A 6 15.13 14.13 -6.04
CA THR A 6 13.87 14.52 -6.67
C THR A 6 13.08 13.27 -7.11
N ALA A 7 11.78 13.43 -7.36
CA ALA A 7 10.95 12.35 -7.88
C ALA A 7 11.51 11.78 -9.20
N ALA A 8 12.03 12.63 -10.09
CA ALA A 8 12.64 12.20 -11.35
C ALA A 8 13.92 11.38 -11.11
N GLN A 9 14.76 11.80 -10.15
CA GLN A 9 15.97 11.05 -9.77
C GLN A 9 15.60 9.70 -9.15
N MET A 10 14.58 9.65 -8.28
CA MET A 10 14.10 8.38 -7.69
C MET A 10 13.58 7.44 -8.78
N GLN A 11 12.78 7.92 -9.72
CA GLN A 11 12.29 7.12 -10.84
C GLN A 11 13.44 6.59 -11.71
N SER A 12 14.51 7.39 -11.90
CA SER A 12 15.71 6.96 -12.63
C SER A 12 16.44 5.86 -11.88
N LEU A 13 16.60 5.98 -10.55
CA LEU A 13 17.23 4.96 -9.71
C LEU A 13 16.44 3.64 -9.72
N ASP A 14 15.10 3.72 -9.60
CA ASP A 14 14.23 2.55 -9.68
C ASP A 14 14.37 1.85 -11.02
N ARG A 15 14.37 2.62 -12.13
CA ARG A 15 14.52 2.09 -13.49
C ARG A 15 15.87 1.41 -13.67
N ARG A 16 16.96 2.03 -13.21
CA ARG A 16 18.30 1.42 -13.25
C ARG A 16 18.38 0.15 -12.41
N THR A 17 17.75 0.12 -11.25
CA THR A 17 17.69 -1.07 -10.39
C THR A 17 16.95 -2.22 -11.09
N ILE A 18 15.86 -1.92 -11.79
CA ILE A 18 15.10 -2.92 -12.56
C ILE A 18 15.90 -3.42 -13.75
N ASP A 19 16.48 -2.50 -14.54
CA ASP A 19 17.11 -2.82 -15.81
C ASP A 19 18.55 -3.36 -15.64
N GLU A 20 19.35 -2.77 -14.76
CA GLU A 20 20.76 -3.12 -14.58
C GLU A 20 20.97 -4.23 -13.55
N ALA A 21 20.26 -4.18 -12.42
CA ALA A 21 20.37 -5.19 -11.37
C ALA A 21 19.37 -6.35 -11.52
N HIS A 22 18.53 -6.33 -12.57
CA HIS A 22 17.51 -7.34 -12.87
C HIS A 22 16.56 -7.63 -11.70
N VAL A 23 16.25 -6.61 -10.87
CA VAL A 23 15.30 -6.72 -9.79
C VAL A 23 13.90 -6.40 -10.31
N PRO A 24 12.95 -7.36 -10.33
CA PRO A 24 11.59 -7.09 -10.77
C PRO A 24 10.94 -5.93 -9.98
N SER A 25 10.19 -5.07 -10.65
CA SER A 25 9.49 -3.94 -10.04
C SER A 25 8.57 -4.37 -8.89
N THR A 26 7.96 -5.55 -9.00
CA THR A 26 7.13 -6.14 -7.94
C THR A 26 7.92 -6.47 -6.67
N ILE A 27 9.20 -6.80 -6.79
CA ILE A 27 10.09 -7.05 -5.63
C ILE A 27 10.42 -5.71 -4.94
N LEU A 28 10.68 -4.65 -5.71
CA LEU A 28 10.88 -3.32 -5.12
C LEU A 28 9.64 -2.86 -4.37
N MET A 29 8.47 -3.06 -4.94
CA MET A 29 7.17 -2.73 -4.32
C MET A 29 6.93 -3.54 -3.02
N GLU A 30 7.24 -4.83 -3.02
CA GLU A 30 7.17 -5.66 -1.79
C GLU A 30 8.13 -5.14 -0.69
N ARG A 31 9.34 -4.73 -1.06
CA ARG A 31 10.31 -4.15 -0.12
C ARG A 31 9.83 -2.81 0.43
N ALA A 32 9.28 -1.94 -0.42
CA ALA A 32 8.73 -0.65 0.00
C ALA A 32 7.60 -0.82 1.01
N GLY A 33 6.61 -1.66 0.72
CA GLY A 33 5.51 -1.95 1.64
C GLY A 33 5.97 -2.59 2.95
N THR A 34 6.95 -3.50 2.90
CA THR A 34 7.56 -4.10 4.10
C THR A 34 8.23 -3.04 4.96
N GLY A 35 8.95 -2.10 4.37
CA GLY A 35 9.58 -0.99 5.08
C GLY A 35 8.57 -0.10 5.80
N VAL A 36 7.43 0.21 5.16
CA VAL A 36 6.35 0.97 5.78
C VAL A 36 5.79 0.24 7.00
N VAL A 37 5.50 -1.06 6.89
CA VAL A 37 5.01 -1.87 8.01
C VAL A 37 6.00 -1.89 9.17
N ALA A 38 7.29 -2.07 8.89
CA ALA A 38 8.34 -2.03 9.91
C ALA A 38 8.37 -0.67 10.63
N CYS A 39 8.26 0.44 9.89
CA CYS A 39 8.21 1.79 10.45
C CYS A 39 6.98 2.00 11.35
N LEU A 40 5.80 1.54 10.92
CA LEU A 40 4.59 1.59 11.73
C LEU A 40 4.75 0.81 13.04
N GLN A 41 5.32 -0.38 12.99
CA GLN A 41 5.56 -1.22 14.17
C GLN A 41 6.55 -0.60 15.14
N GLN A 42 7.60 0.06 14.64
CA GLN A 42 8.52 0.79 15.49
C GLN A 42 7.85 1.92 16.28
N ARG A 43 6.88 2.61 15.64
CA ARG A 43 6.20 3.76 16.24
C ARG A 43 5.03 3.38 17.14
N MET A 44 4.31 2.34 16.80
CA MET A 44 3.02 2.01 17.41
C MET A 44 3.00 0.67 18.14
N GLY A 45 4.09 -0.10 18.06
CA GLY A 45 4.11 -1.47 18.54
C GLY A 45 3.27 -2.42 17.68
N SER A 46 2.68 -3.44 18.29
CA SER A 46 1.84 -4.40 17.58
C SER A 46 0.58 -3.74 17.02
N LEU A 47 0.29 -3.99 15.76
CA LEU A 47 -0.94 -3.54 15.09
C LEU A 47 -2.05 -4.58 15.12
N ARG A 48 -1.86 -5.69 15.82
CA ARG A 48 -2.88 -6.73 15.98
C ARG A 48 -4.14 -6.16 16.63
N GLY A 49 -5.29 -6.37 15.99
CA GLY A 49 -6.58 -5.88 16.44
C GLY A 49 -6.84 -4.39 16.21
N LYS A 50 -5.83 -3.62 15.81
CA LYS A 50 -6.00 -2.20 15.43
C LYS A 50 -6.67 -2.09 14.07
N THR A 51 -7.46 -1.03 13.90
CA THR A 51 -8.12 -0.70 12.64
C THR A 51 -7.20 0.21 11.83
N VAL A 52 -6.84 -0.23 10.62
CA VAL A 52 -5.96 0.51 9.70
C VAL A 52 -6.72 0.75 8.40
N THR A 53 -6.82 2.01 8.01
CA THR A 53 -7.39 2.42 6.71
C THR A 53 -6.28 2.92 5.80
N ILE A 54 -6.24 2.40 4.59
CA ILE A 54 -5.21 2.72 3.59
C ILE A 54 -5.89 3.27 2.34
N LEU A 55 -5.48 4.47 1.93
CA LEU A 55 -5.94 5.09 0.69
C LEU A 55 -4.97 4.74 -0.44
N CYS A 56 -5.48 4.05 -1.45
CA CYS A 56 -4.68 3.59 -2.59
C CYS A 56 -5.10 4.30 -3.87
N GLY A 57 -4.16 5.02 -4.47
CA GLY A 57 -4.27 5.54 -5.84
C GLY A 57 -4.10 4.42 -6.88
N LYS A 58 -4.18 4.79 -8.16
CA LYS A 58 -4.08 3.84 -9.28
C LYS A 58 -2.64 3.42 -9.65
N GLY A 59 -1.65 4.21 -9.24
CA GLY A 59 -0.24 4.03 -9.60
C GLY A 59 0.53 3.12 -8.66
N ASN A 60 1.85 3.09 -8.82
CA ASN A 60 2.74 2.22 -8.06
C ASN A 60 2.71 2.52 -6.55
N ASN A 61 2.56 3.78 -6.15
CA ASN A 61 2.40 4.12 -4.73
C ASN A 61 1.13 3.48 -4.12
N GLY A 62 0.03 3.40 -4.88
CA GLY A 62 -1.14 2.61 -4.47
C GLY A 62 -0.83 1.11 -4.37
N GLY A 63 0.05 0.61 -5.25
CA GLY A 63 0.58 -0.74 -5.19
C GLY A 63 1.31 -1.04 -3.87
N ASP A 64 2.16 -0.12 -3.41
CA ASP A 64 2.81 -0.21 -2.09
C ASP A 64 1.75 -0.29 -0.98
N GLY A 65 0.66 0.48 -1.08
CA GLY A 65 -0.47 0.44 -0.16
C GLY A 65 -1.14 -0.94 -0.10
N PHE A 66 -1.32 -1.63 -1.21
CA PHE A 66 -1.85 -3.00 -1.22
C PHE A 66 -0.89 -4.01 -0.58
N VAL A 67 0.42 -3.82 -0.71
CA VAL A 67 1.42 -4.63 0.00
C VAL A 67 1.29 -4.42 1.50
N VAL A 68 1.24 -3.17 1.96
CA VAL A 68 1.04 -2.81 3.37
C VAL A 68 -0.25 -3.44 3.90
N ALA A 69 -1.35 -3.29 3.18
CA ALA A 69 -2.65 -3.86 3.53
C ALA A 69 -2.57 -5.38 3.75
N ARG A 70 -1.94 -6.08 2.82
CA ARG A 70 -1.77 -7.55 2.89
C ARG A 70 -0.92 -7.98 4.07
N LEU A 71 0.19 -7.30 4.32
CA LEU A 71 1.08 -7.62 5.43
C LEU A 71 0.41 -7.37 6.79
N LEU A 72 -0.28 -6.24 6.96
CA LEU A 72 -1.00 -5.92 8.18
C LEU A 72 -2.17 -6.87 8.42
N HIS A 73 -2.91 -7.26 7.36
CA HIS A 73 -3.97 -8.25 7.46
C HIS A 73 -3.42 -9.60 7.95
N LYS A 74 -2.28 -10.05 7.44
CA LYS A 74 -1.59 -11.26 7.91
C LYS A 74 -1.20 -11.18 9.39
N GLN A 75 -0.91 -9.98 9.89
CA GLN A 75 -0.61 -9.71 11.30
C GLN A 75 -1.87 -9.51 12.15
N ARG A 76 -3.06 -9.80 11.59
CA ARG A 76 -4.36 -9.71 12.26
C ARG A 76 -4.78 -8.28 12.65
N ALA A 77 -4.31 -7.27 11.93
CA ALA A 77 -4.94 -5.96 11.93
C ALA A 77 -6.29 -6.01 11.19
N LYS A 78 -7.21 -5.13 11.55
CA LYS A 78 -8.46 -4.89 10.80
C LYS A 78 -8.13 -3.89 9.69
N VAL A 79 -8.04 -4.37 8.46
CA VAL A 79 -7.57 -3.54 7.34
C VAL A 79 -8.73 -3.19 6.42
N HIS A 80 -8.85 -1.90 6.13
CA HIS A 80 -9.74 -1.35 5.11
C HIS A 80 -8.92 -0.63 4.06
N VAL A 81 -9.19 -0.90 2.80
CA VAL A 81 -8.57 -0.19 1.69
C VAL A 81 -9.62 0.64 0.96
N LEU A 82 -9.35 1.93 0.83
CA LEU A 82 -10.13 2.85 0.01
C LEU A 82 -9.38 3.09 -1.30
N THR A 83 -10.00 2.71 -2.42
CA THR A 83 -9.38 2.85 -3.74
C THR A 83 -9.89 4.09 -4.46
N MET A 84 -8.97 4.88 -5.01
CA MET A 84 -9.27 6.09 -5.81
C MET A 84 -9.57 5.77 -7.28
N ALA A 85 -9.42 4.50 -7.69
CA ALA A 85 -9.68 4.03 -9.03
C ALA A 85 -10.19 2.60 -9.02
N PRO A 86 -10.99 2.20 -10.02
CA PRO A 86 -11.43 0.81 -10.16
C PRO A 86 -10.24 -0.10 -10.49
N ALA A 87 -10.35 -1.38 -10.14
CA ALA A 87 -9.27 -2.36 -10.30
C ALA A 87 -8.72 -2.46 -11.74
N LYS A 88 -9.58 -2.25 -12.75
CA LYS A 88 -9.20 -2.26 -14.17
C LYS A 88 -8.24 -1.14 -14.58
N ASP A 89 -8.23 -0.03 -13.83
CA ASP A 89 -7.43 1.16 -14.13
C ASP A 89 -6.13 1.24 -13.32
N LEU A 90 -5.87 0.22 -12.50
CA LEU A 90 -4.62 0.13 -11.74
C LEU A 90 -3.43 -0.10 -12.68
N SER A 91 -2.27 0.47 -12.32
CA SER A 91 -1.02 0.14 -13.00
C SER A 91 -0.75 -1.37 -12.93
N ARG A 92 0.08 -1.87 -13.85
CA ARG A 92 0.39 -3.31 -13.95
C ARG A 92 0.79 -3.92 -12.60
N ASP A 93 1.72 -3.27 -11.90
CA ASP A 93 2.25 -3.78 -10.64
C ASP A 93 1.25 -3.58 -9.48
N ALA A 94 0.56 -2.44 -9.43
CA ALA A 94 -0.52 -2.21 -8.47
C ALA A 94 -1.63 -3.27 -8.61
N ALA A 95 -1.99 -3.64 -9.83
CA ALA A 95 -2.98 -4.69 -10.09
C ALA A 95 -2.52 -6.07 -9.58
N VAL A 96 -1.22 -6.38 -9.67
CA VAL A 96 -0.65 -7.60 -9.08
C VAL A 96 -0.82 -7.59 -7.56
N MET A 97 -0.47 -6.49 -6.90
CA MET A 97 -0.56 -6.37 -5.44
C MET A 97 -2.01 -6.34 -4.95
N TYR A 98 -2.91 -5.68 -5.69
CA TYR A 98 -4.34 -5.73 -5.44
C TYR A 98 -4.85 -7.18 -5.42
N ARG A 99 -4.55 -7.96 -6.46
CA ARG A 99 -4.97 -9.37 -6.52
C ARG A 99 -4.41 -10.21 -5.36
N ARG A 100 -3.14 -9.99 -4.99
CA ARG A 100 -2.53 -10.66 -3.83
C ARG A 100 -3.23 -10.30 -2.52
N PHE A 101 -3.60 -9.02 -2.34
CA PHE A 101 -4.34 -8.57 -1.16
C PHE A 101 -5.73 -9.18 -1.11
N VAL A 102 -6.51 -9.05 -2.19
CA VAL A 102 -7.89 -9.60 -2.26
C VAL A 102 -7.92 -11.11 -2.06
N LYS A 103 -6.94 -11.84 -2.58
CA LYS A 103 -6.82 -13.29 -2.35
C LYS A 103 -6.64 -13.61 -0.86
N THR A 104 -6.00 -12.72 -0.10
CA THR A 104 -5.73 -12.93 1.33
C THR A 104 -6.88 -12.44 2.22
N ALA A 105 -7.43 -11.26 1.94
CA ALA A 105 -8.37 -10.55 2.82
C ALA A 105 -9.83 -10.58 2.32
N GLY A 106 -10.05 -10.96 1.07
CA GLY A 106 -11.36 -10.89 0.41
C GLY A 106 -11.63 -9.53 -0.22
N THR A 107 -12.62 -9.47 -1.11
CA THR A 107 -13.00 -8.25 -1.83
C THR A 107 -13.67 -7.22 -0.95
N THR A 108 -14.32 -7.64 0.14
CA THR A 108 -15.04 -6.76 1.08
C THR A 108 -14.12 -5.81 1.84
N ALA A 109 -12.83 -6.11 1.92
CA ALA A 109 -11.82 -5.24 2.52
C ALA A 109 -11.45 -4.05 1.64
N VAL A 110 -11.86 -4.05 0.37
CA VAL A 110 -11.62 -2.97 -0.59
C VAL A 110 -12.93 -2.27 -0.92
N LYS A 111 -12.94 -0.95 -0.75
CA LYS A 111 -14.10 -0.10 -1.06
C LYS A 111 -13.65 1.07 -1.96
N PRO A 112 -14.49 1.49 -2.93
CA PRO A 112 -14.19 2.70 -3.68
C PRO A 112 -14.28 3.92 -2.77
N PHE A 113 -13.33 4.83 -2.90
CA PHE A 113 -13.42 6.15 -2.29
C PHE A 113 -14.27 7.04 -3.19
N SER A 114 -15.46 7.40 -2.73
CA SER A 114 -16.41 8.23 -3.49
C SER A 114 -16.46 9.67 -2.97
N SER A 115 -16.40 9.87 -1.68
CA SER A 115 -16.35 11.20 -1.05
C SER A 115 -15.83 11.11 0.39
N VAL A 116 -15.37 12.25 0.90
CA VAL A 116 -14.93 12.37 2.29
C VAL A 116 -16.08 12.03 3.25
N SER A 117 -17.28 12.53 2.99
CA SER A 117 -18.45 12.28 3.85
C SER A 117 -18.82 10.81 3.96
N GLN A 118 -18.68 10.03 2.89
CA GLN A 118 -18.90 8.58 2.93
C GLN A 118 -17.77 7.81 3.60
N ALA A 119 -16.54 8.29 3.48
CA ALA A 119 -15.38 7.68 4.12
C ALA A 119 -15.25 8.06 5.61
N GLN A 120 -15.83 9.19 6.02
CA GLN A 120 -15.65 9.78 7.35
C GLN A 120 -15.89 8.79 8.52
N PRO A 121 -16.96 7.98 8.54
CA PRO A 121 -17.16 7.03 9.63
C PRO A 121 -16.01 6.02 9.74
N LEU A 122 -15.53 5.52 8.61
CA LEU A 122 -14.41 4.58 8.56
C LEU A 122 -13.10 5.23 8.99
N LEU A 123 -12.84 6.47 8.55
CA LEU A 123 -11.64 7.22 8.90
C LEU A 123 -11.62 7.55 10.40
N ASN A 124 -12.77 7.92 10.97
CA ASN A 124 -12.89 8.21 12.41
C ASN A 124 -12.68 6.98 13.29
N ASP A 125 -13.05 5.79 12.81
CA ASP A 125 -12.89 4.53 13.52
C ASP A 125 -11.52 3.90 13.36
N SER A 126 -10.63 4.53 12.60
CA SER A 126 -9.29 4.02 12.33
C SER A 126 -8.27 4.48 13.37
N ASP A 127 -7.46 3.52 13.86
CA ASP A 127 -6.30 3.81 14.70
C ASP A 127 -5.14 4.42 13.86
N VAL A 128 -5.10 4.07 12.55
CA VAL A 128 -4.07 4.53 11.58
C VAL A 128 -4.72 4.77 10.22
N ILE A 129 -4.31 5.85 9.59
CA ILE A 129 -4.66 6.17 8.21
C ILE A 129 -3.36 6.39 7.41
#